data_58c04b5b8763d4bed1ac43f56ffc51a8
#
_entry.id   58c04b5b8763d4bed1ac43f56ffc51a8
#
_cell.length_a   1.000
_cell.length_b   1.000
_cell.length_c   1.000
_cell.angle_alpha   90.00
_cell.angle_beta   90.00
_cell.angle_gamma   90.00
#
_symmetry.space_group_name_H-M   'P 1'
#
loop_
_entity.id
_entity.type
_entity.pdbx_description
1 polymer ?
#
loop_
_entity_poly.entity_id
_entity_poly.type
_entity_poly.pdbx_seq_one_letter_code
_entity_poly.pdbx_strand_id
1 'polypeptide(L)'
;MTDRNDSGSLAGLLAQGQDEFVARHVGPAGDDVTQMLATIGAGSLDALVAETVPGSILLDPGNKPALSIGEARTEAAALAELAGLAARNQVWRSYLGSGYHGTLTPEPIRRNVLENPGWYTAYTPYQAEISQGRLEALMVFQQMIIDLTGMEVANASLLDEATAAAEAMTMLRRASTSKAPGYFVEAGTHPQVIEVIRTRARWLEIPVTVGTLDALDPGTFYGAHLQNPDTEGRVRDLTDDIARLQAAGLKVCVGTDPLAAVLLKSAGAQGADVVIGSAQRFGIPLGF
;
A
#
# COMPACT_ATOMS: atom_id res chain seq x y z
N MET A 1 32.60 26.50 -42.51
CA MET A 1 31.30 27.21 -42.39
C MET A 1 30.58 26.54 -41.23
N THR A 2 30.69 27.16 -40.11
CA THR A 2 30.11 26.65 -38.85
C THR A 2 28.62 26.95 -38.87
N ASP A 3 27.81 25.89 -38.87
CA ASP A 3 26.37 25.98 -38.60
C ASP A 3 26.20 26.66 -37.23
N ARG A 4 25.80 27.91 -37.25
CA ARG A 4 25.26 28.57 -36.04
C ARG A 4 23.92 27.92 -35.78
N ASN A 5 23.91 27.08 -34.81
CA ASN A 5 22.69 26.59 -34.18
C ASN A 5 21.75 27.79 -33.97
N ASP A 6 20.60 27.79 -34.64
CA ASP A 6 19.58 28.83 -34.61
C ASP A 6 18.79 28.76 -33.28
N SER A 7 19.54 28.78 -32.17
CA SER A 7 18.99 28.71 -30.79
C SER A 7 18.20 29.95 -30.39
N GLY A 8 18.12 30.95 -31.28
CA GLY A 8 17.36 32.18 -31.03
C GLY A 8 16.03 32.28 -31.78
N SER A 9 15.71 31.32 -32.65
CA SER A 9 14.41 31.29 -33.30
C SER A 9 13.33 30.70 -32.36
N LEU A 10 12.09 31.16 -32.52
CA LEU A 10 10.95 30.59 -31.76
C LEU A 10 10.85 29.06 -31.96
N ALA A 11 11.13 28.57 -33.16
CA ALA A 11 11.19 27.15 -33.48
C ALA A 11 12.32 26.42 -32.73
N GLY A 12 13.51 27.04 -32.62
CA GLY A 12 14.65 26.52 -31.86
C GLY A 12 14.37 26.48 -30.36
N LEU A 13 13.72 27.51 -29.81
CA LEU A 13 13.29 27.56 -28.40
C LEU A 13 12.21 26.52 -28.11
N LEU A 14 11.28 26.30 -29.03
CA LEU A 14 10.23 25.25 -28.87
C LEU A 14 10.82 23.84 -29.00
N ALA A 15 11.81 23.63 -29.87
CA ALA A 15 12.52 22.36 -29.97
C ALA A 15 13.34 22.06 -28.71
N GLN A 16 14.03 23.06 -28.13
CA GLN A 16 14.76 22.94 -26.89
C GLN A 16 13.82 22.56 -25.72
N GLY A 17 12.59 23.06 -25.72
CA GLY A 17 11.59 22.70 -24.71
C GLY A 17 11.14 21.22 -24.74
N GLN A 18 11.25 20.55 -25.89
CA GLN A 18 10.95 19.12 -26.00
C GLN A 18 12.05 18.23 -25.40
N ASP A 19 13.30 18.66 -25.49
CA ASP A 19 14.45 17.91 -24.95
C ASP A 19 14.78 18.31 -23.49
N GLU A 20 14.11 19.30 -22.95
CA GLU A 20 14.41 19.84 -21.62
C GLU A 20 14.34 18.80 -20.51
N PHE A 21 13.37 17.88 -20.58
CA PHE A 21 13.25 16.78 -19.62
C PHE A 21 14.42 15.82 -19.73
N VAL A 22 14.82 15.43 -20.94
CA VAL A 22 15.94 14.51 -21.20
C VAL A 22 17.23 15.08 -20.64
N ALA A 23 17.53 16.35 -20.96
CA ALA A 23 18.75 17.02 -20.48
C ALA A 23 18.84 17.11 -18.95
N ARG A 24 17.71 17.21 -18.26
CA ARG A 24 17.66 17.28 -16.78
C ARG A 24 17.65 15.92 -16.09
N HIS A 25 17.20 14.85 -16.74
CA HIS A 25 16.87 13.60 -16.04
C HIS A 25 17.58 12.35 -16.57
N VAL A 26 18.09 12.36 -17.81
CA VAL A 26 18.59 11.14 -18.45
C VAL A 26 20.10 10.94 -18.29
N GLY A 27 20.82 11.87 -17.69
CA GLY A 27 22.26 11.75 -17.44
C GLY A 27 23.12 12.14 -18.65
N PRO A 28 24.40 11.65 -18.74
CA PRO A 28 25.36 12.09 -19.76
C PRO A 28 24.92 11.71 -21.17
N ALA A 29 25.18 12.57 -22.13
CA ALA A 29 24.86 12.38 -23.53
C ALA A 29 25.97 12.96 -24.44
N GLY A 30 26.01 12.52 -25.70
CA GLY A 30 26.90 13.07 -26.71
C GLY A 30 28.38 13.09 -26.30
N ASP A 31 28.94 14.28 -26.17
CA ASP A 31 30.37 14.48 -25.87
C ASP A 31 30.76 13.98 -24.47
N ASP A 32 29.87 14.03 -23.49
CA ASP A 32 30.11 13.50 -22.15
C ASP A 32 30.37 11.99 -22.19
N VAL A 33 29.54 11.26 -22.95
CA VAL A 33 29.72 9.81 -23.13
C VAL A 33 31.04 9.51 -23.82
N THR A 34 31.41 10.30 -24.83
CA THR A 34 32.69 10.14 -25.53
C THR A 34 33.88 10.33 -24.57
N GLN A 35 33.86 11.38 -23.75
CA GLN A 35 34.90 11.66 -22.76
C GLN A 35 34.98 10.56 -21.67
N MET A 36 33.85 10.10 -21.22
CA MET A 36 33.78 9.01 -20.22
C MET A 36 34.35 7.72 -20.78
N LEU A 37 34.00 7.34 -22.02
CA LEU A 37 34.54 6.16 -22.69
C LEU A 37 36.04 6.27 -22.89
N ALA A 38 36.53 7.43 -23.32
CA ALA A 38 37.99 7.69 -23.47
C ALA A 38 38.73 7.55 -22.13
N THR A 39 38.13 8.04 -21.05
CA THR A 39 38.72 7.97 -19.68
C THR A 39 38.89 6.53 -19.20
N ILE A 40 37.92 5.65 -19.49
CA ILE A 40 37.96 4.24 -19.09
C ILE A 40 38.62 3.33 -20.12
N GLY A 41 39.00 3.87 -21.28
CA GLY A 41 39.67 3.14 -22.36
C GLY A 41 38.74 2.25 -23.18
N ALA A 42 37.43 2.46 -23.15
CA ALA A 42 36.44 1.71 -23.95
C ALA A 42 36.20 2.40 -25.31
N GLY A 43 36.16 1.61 -26.39
CA GLY A 43 35.99 2.15 -27.75
C GLY A 43 34.55 2.58 -28.07
N SER A 44 33.55 2.01 -27.39
CA SER A 44 32.15 2.34 -27.54
C SER A 44 31.33 1.79 -26.33
N LEU A 45 30.08 2.24 -26.20
CA LEU A 45 29.17 1.65 -25.19
C LEU A 45 28.94 0.18 -25.45
N ASP A 46 28.78 -0.25 -26.70
CA ASP A 46 28.59 -1.67 -27.03
C ASP A 46 29.83 -2.50 -26.67
N ALA A 47 31.04 -1.96 -26.89
CA ALA A 47 32.30 -2.61 -26.48
C ALA A 47 32.34 -2.73 -24.94
N LEU A 48 32.04 -1.66 -24.22
CA LEU A 48 31.96 -1.69 -22.75
C LEU A 48 30.97 -2.72 -22.23
N VAL A 49 29.78 -2.80 -22.83
CA VAL A 49 28.77 -3.78 -22.48
C VAL A 49 29.27 -5.21 -22.76
N ALA A 50 29.90 -5.45 -23.92
CA ALA A 50 30.44 -6.74 -24.28
C ALA A 50 31.59 -7.21 -23.36
N GLU A 51 32.37 -6.29 -22.83
CA GLU A 51 33.43 -6.58 -21.86
C GLU A 51 32.95 -6.82 -20.45
N THR A 52 31.83 -6.17 -20.07
CA THR A 52 31.33 -6.23 -18.67
C THR A 52 30.22 -7.25 -18.44
N VAL A 53 29.43 -7.55 -19.47
CA VAL A 53 28.31 -8.50 -19.37
C VAL A 53 28.74 -9.88 -19.88
N PRO A 54 28.60 -10.95 -19.07
CA PRO A 54 28.90 -12.30 -19.54
C PRO A 54 28.11 -12.66 -20.80
N GLY A 55 28.79 -13.18 -21.81
CA GLY A 55 28.18 -13.50 -23.12
C GLY A 55 27.00 -14.48 -23.05
N SER A 56 26.94 -15.29 -21.97
CA SER A 56 25.82 -16.22 -21.75
C SER A 56 24.48 -15.56 -21.38
N ILE A 57 24.52 -14.30 -20.96
CA ILE A 57 23.33 -13.53 -20.55
C ILE A 57 23.15 -12.24 -21.37
N LEU A 58 24.11 -11.94 -22.22
CA LEU A 58 24.04 -10.78 -23.11
C LEU A 58 22.98 -11.02 -24.19
N LEU A 59 21.99 -10.13 -24.27
CA LEU A 59 20.99 -10.19 -25.34
C LEU A 59 21.62 -9.87 -26.69
N ASP A 60 21.34 -10.68 -27.68
CA ASP A 60 21.69 -10.41 -29.05
C ASP A 60 21.06 -9.07 -29.48
N PRO A 61 21.85 -8.11 -30.03
CA PRO A 61 21.33 -6.83 -30.51
C PRO A 61 20.15 -6.98 -31.48
N GLY A 62 20.12 -8.06 -32.29
CA GLY A 62 19.02 -8.39 -33.18
C GLY A 62 17.74 -8.88 -32.52
N ASN A 63 17.82 -9.34 -31.26
CA ASN A 63 16.71 -9.88 -30.47
C ASN A 63 16.27 -8.95 -29.33
N LYS A 64 16.74 -7.73 -29.29
CA LYS A 64 16.25 -6.75 -28.31
C LYS A 64 14.76 -6.54 -28.53
N PRO A 65 13.91 -6.73 -27.50
CA PRO A 65 12.49 -6.47 -27.64
C PRO A 65 12.28 -5.00 -28.02
N ALA A 66 11.59 -4.74 -29.12
CA ALA A 66 11.20 -3.39 -29.49
C ALA A 66 10.22 -2.88 -28.42
N LEU A 67 10.63 -1.84 -27.72
CA LEU A 67 9.71 -1.15 -26.80
C LEU A 67 8.70 -0.38 -27.64
N SER A 68 7.43 -0.76 -27.56
CA SER A 68 6.33 -0.02 -28.19
C SER A 68 5.97 1.20 -27.31
N ILE A 69 6.92 2.13 -27.22
CA ILE A 69 6.73 3.39 -26.50
C ILE A 69 6.50 4.47 -27.57
N GLY A 70 5.45 5.27 -27.41
CA GLY A 70 5.18 6.40 -28.30
C GLY A 70 6.26 7.47 -28.20
N GLU A 71 6.15 8.49 -29.02
CA GLU A 71 7.06 9.63 -28.99
C GLU A 71 6.98 10.39 -27.66
N ALA A 72 8.09 11.06 -27.29
CA ALA A 72 8.16 11.91 -26.12
C ALA A 72 7.10 13.03 -26.18
N ARG A 73 6.54 13.37 -25.03
CA ARG A 73 5.55 14.44 -24.93
C ARG A 73 6.10 15.61 -24.13
N THR A 74 5.70 16.81 -24.48
CA THR A 74 5.96 17.98 -23.64
C THR A 74 5.13 17.89 -22.35
N GLU A 75 5.55 18.55 -21.28
CA GLU A 75 4.81 18.61 -20.03
C GLU A 75 3.36 19.06 -20.23
N ALA A 76 3.14 20.11 -21.02
CA ALA A 76 1.81 20.60 -21.31
C ALA A 76 0.93 19.56 -22.05
N ALA A 77 1.49 18.82 -23.00
CA ALA A 77 0.79 17.77 -23.72
C ALA A 77 0.46 16.58 -22.80
N ALA A 78 1.38 16.18 -21.91
CA ALA A 78 1.15 15.13 -20.94
C ALA A 78 0.04 15.49 -19.94
N LEU A 79 0.06 16.73 -19.43
CA LEU A 79 -0.99 17.24 -18.54
C LEU A 79 -2.35 17.30 -19.22
N ALA A 80 -2.40 17.75 -20.48
CA ALA A 80 -3.64 17.80 -21.26
C ALA A 80 -4.22 16.39 -21.51
N GLU A 81 -3.36 15.42 -21.82
CA GLU A 81 -3.77 14.02 -21.99
C GLU A 81 -4.29 13.43 -20.68
N LEU A 82 -3.57 13.62 -19.56
CA LEU A 82 -4.03 13.18 -18.24
C LEU A 82 -5.36 13.82 -17.84
N ALA A 83 -5.53 15.13 -18.09
CA ALA A 83 -6.81 15.82 -17.87
C ALA A 83 -7.93 15.22 -18.73
N GLY A 84 -7.65 14.89 -19.99
CA GLY A 84 -8.58 14.21 -20.88
C GLY A 84 -8.97 12.81 -20.41
N LEU A 85 -8.02 12.06 -19.85
CA LEU A 85 -8.26 10.76 -19.22
C LEU A 85 -9.10 10.91 -17.95
N ALA A 86 -8.76 11.86 -17.09
CA ALA A 86 -9.48 12.15 -15.86
C ALA A 86 -10.92 12.59 -16.13
N ALA A 87 -11.17 13.38 -17.17
CA ALA A 87 -12.51 13.85 -17.55
C ALA A 87 -13.47 12.70 -18.00
N ARG A 88 -12.94 11.52 -18.31
CA ARG A 88 -13.77 10.34 -18.63
C ARG A 88 -14.31 9.63 -17.39
N ASN A 89 -13.76 9.93 -16.20
CA ASN A 89 -14.28 9.39 -14.96
C ASN A 89 -15.68 9.94 -14.68
N GLN A 90 -16.55 9.06 -14.21
CA GLN A 90 -17.90 9.42 -13.77
C GLN A 90 -17.95 9.32 -12.25
N VAL A 91 -18.23 10.45 -11.59
CA VAL A 91 -18.31 10.51 -10.13
C VAL A 91 -19.71 10.09 -9.70
N TRP A 92 -19.85 8.82 -9.33
CA TRP A 92 -21.09 8.25 -8.80
C TRP A 92 -21.13 8.29 -7.29
N ARG A 93 -22.33 8.39 -6.71
CA ARG A 93 -22.51 8.16 -5.30
C ARG A 93 -22.42 6.65 -5.04
N SER A 94 -21.40 6.22 -4.29
CA SER A 94 -21.18 4.80 -3.99
C SER A 94 -22.06 4.34 -2.82
N TYR A 95 -22.69 3.18 -2.99
CA TYR A 95 -23.43 2.45 -1.96
C TYR A 95 -22.95 1.00 -1.85
N LEU A 96 -21.75 0.71 -2.33
CA LEU A 96 -21.21 -0.64 -2.35
C LEU A 96 -20.84 -1.16 -0.96
N GLY A 97 -20.46 -0.27 -0.04
CA GLY A 97 -20.06 -0.67 1.31
C GLY A 97 -18.77 -1.50 1.32
N SER A 98 -18.84 -2.71 1.86
CA SER A 98 -17.71 -3.66 1.97
C SER A 98 -16.48 -3.08 2.69
N GLY A 99 -16.69 -2.23 3.70
CA GLY A 99 -15.63 -1.59 4.48
C GLY A 99 -15.03 -0.33 3.86
N TYR A 100 -15.43 0.06 2.63
CA TYR A 100 -14.95 1.28 1.98
C TYR A 100 -16.06 2.31 1.85
N HIS A 101 -15.76 3.55 2.25
CA HIS A 101 -16.71 4.65 2.27
C HIS A 101 -16.07 5.91 1.71
N GLY A 102 -16.88 6.81 1.16
CA GLY A 102 -16.43 8.16 0.83
C GLY A 102 -15.98 8.88 2.10
N THR A 103 -14.82 9.53 2.04
CA THR A 103 -14.26 10.32 3.13
C THR A 103 -13.97 11.73 2.65
N LEU A 104 -14.03 12.69 3.57
CA LEU A 104 -13.66 14.08 3.32
C LEU A 104 -12.31 14.34 3.98
N THR A 105 -11.31 14.64 3.17
CA THR A 105 -10.01 15.09 3.67
C THR A 105 -10.15 16.55 4.10
N PRO A 106 -9.86 16.91 5.38
CA PRO A 106 -9.85 18.30 5.81
C PRO A 106 -8.87 19.13 4.97
N GLU A 107 -9.30 20.32 4.52
CA GLU A 107 -8.46 21.18 3.68
C GLU A 107 -7.09 21.54 4.28
N PRO A 108 -6.95 21.77 5.60
CA PRO A 108 -5.63 21.98 6.20
C PRO A 108 -4.70 20.78 6.03
N ILE A 109 -5.21 19.55 6.12
CA ILE A 109 -4.44 18.31 5.91
C ILE A 109 -4.06 18.21 4.43
N ARG A 110 -5.01 18.42 3.52
CA ARG A 110 -4.74 18.36 2.09
C ARG A 110 -3.62 19.31 1.71
N ARG A 111 -3.73 20.58 2.11
CA ARG A 111 -2.79 21.63 1.75
C ARG A 111 -1.44 21.51 2.49
N ASN A 112 -1.45 21.22 3.78
CA ASN A 112 -0.25 21.30 4.62
C ASN A 112 0.48 19.96 4.78
N VAL A 113 -0.14 18.84 4.42
CA VAL A 113 0.45 17.51 4.49
C VAL A 113 0.58 16.89 3.11
N LEU A 114 -0.54 16.71 2.38
CA LEU A 114 -0.51 16.01 1.09
C LEU A 114 0.21 16.81 -0.01
N GLU A 115 0.11 18.13 -0.01
CA GLU A 115 0.79 19.01 -0.98
C GLU A 115 2.18 19.44 -0.53
N ASN A 116 2.60 19.10 0.68
CA ASN A 116 3.89 19.52 1.23
C ASN A 116 5.00 18.52 0.86
N PRO A 117 6.00 18.95 0.08
CA PRO A 117 7.09 18.07 -0.35
C PRO A 117 7.91 17.49 0.82
N GLY A 118 7.97 18.15 1.97
CA GLY A 118 8.60 17.63 3.17
C GLY A 118 7.95 16.33 3.67
N TRP A 119 6.66 16.13 3.40
CA TRP A 119 5.93 14.92 3.74
C TRP A 119 5.97 13.87 2.63
N TYR A 120 5.62 14.21 1.38
CA TYR A 120 5.52 13.20 0.33
C TYR A 120 6.87 12.74 -0.23
N THR A 121 7.97 13.48 -0.01
CA THR A 121 9.32 13.03 -0.33
C THR A 121 10.02 12.28 0.82
N ALA A 122 9.35 12.16 1.96
CA ALA A 122 9.90 11.52 3.14
C ALA A 122 10.14 10.03 2.89
N TYR A 123 11.34 9.57 3.24
CA TYR A 123 11.72 8.16 3.15
C TYR A 123 11.44 7.42 4.46
N THR A 124 11.51 6.09 4.44
CA THR A 124 11.41 5.27 5.65
C THR A 124 12.44 5.73 6.68
N PRO A 125 12.06 5.94 7.96
CA PRO A 125 12.93 6.50 8.97
C PRO A 125 13.95 5.49 9.51
N TYR A 126 14.84 5.00 8.66
CA TYR A 126 15.91 4.07 9.06
C TYR A 126 16.90 4.69 10.04
N GLN A 127 17.14 5.98 9.93
CA GLN A 127 18.02 6.74 10.82
C GLN A 127 17.18 7.60 11.76
N ALA A 128 17.10 7.19 13.01
CA ALA A 128 16.30 7.89 14.01
C ALA A 128 16.75 9.34 14.21
N GLU A 129 18.06 9.60 14.09
CA GLU A 129 18.69 10.91 14.32
C GLU A 129 18.13 12.01 13.41
N ILE A 130 17.86 11.67 12.16
CA ILE A 130 17.33 12.63 11.15
C ILE A 130 15.82 12.54 10.98
N SER A 131 15.15 11.65 11.70
CA SER A 131 13.72 11.36 11.55
C SER A 131 12.92 11.54 12.83
N GLN A 132 13.45 12.27 13.82
CA GLN A 132 12.86 12.38 15.16
C GLN A 132 11.40 12.84 15.16
N GLY A 133 11.08 13.91 14.41
CA GLY A 133 9.70 14.40 14.31
C GLY A 133 8.74 13.40 13.65
N ARG A 134 9.23 12.61 12.69
CA ARG A 134 8.41 11.56 12.08
C ARG A 134 8.19 10.39 13.02
N LEU A 135 9.19 9.99 13.77
CA LEU A 135 9.05 8.96 14.80
C LEU A 135 8.08 9.39 15.89
N GLU A 136 8.12 10.66 16.31
CA GLU A 136 7.14 11.22 17.24
C GLU A 136 5.72 11.12 16.68
N ALA A 137 5.51 11.50 15.42
CA ALA A 137 4.20 11.37 14.74
C ALA A 137 3.71 9.91 14.70
N LEU A 138 4.62 8.94 14.45
CA LEU A 138 4.28 7.51 14.49
C LEU A 138 3.89 7.05 15.90
N MET A 139 4.60 7.50 16.93
CA MET A 139 4.25 7.18 18.32
C MET A 139 2.90 7.76 18.73
N VAL A 140 2.61 9.00 18.36
CA VAL A 140 1.29 9.63 18.59
C VAL A 140 0.20 8.84 17.89
N PHE A 141 0.42 8.41 16.64
CA PHE A 141 -0.54 7.58 15.91
C PHE A 141 -0.78 6.24 16.63
N GLN A 142 0.28 5.55 17.05
CA GLN A 142 0.15 4.30 17.79
C GLN A 142 -0.66 4.49 19.09
N GLN A 143 -0.39 5.56 19.85
CA GLN A 143 -1.13 5.86 21.07
C GLN A 143 -2.61 6.13 20.78
N MET A 144 -2.91 6.87 19.72
CA MET A 144 -4.29 7.11 19.29
C MET A 144 -5.02 5.81 18.96
N ILE A 145 -4.36 4.88 18.27
CA ILE A 145 -4.95 3.57 17.96
C ILE A 145 -5.16 2.72 19.22
N ILE A 146 -4.21 2.75 20.17
CA ILE A 146 -4.37 2.10 21.48
C ILE A 146 -5.62 2.63 22.19
N ASP A 147 -5.76 3.94 22.29
CA ASP A 147 -6.88 4.58 22.99
C ASP A 147 -8.24 4.27 22.31
N LEU A 148 -8.29 4.28 20.97
CA LEU A 148 -9.52 3.98 20.23
C LEU A 148 -9.91 2.52 20.29
N THR A 149 -8.97 1.61 20.21
CA THR A 149 -9.23 0.17 20.13
C THR A 149 -9.35 -0.50 21.49
N GLY A 150 -8.86 0.14 22.56
CA GLY A 150 -8.77 -0.43 23.89
C GLY A 150 -7.74 -1.56 24.01
N MET A 151 -6.79 -1.63 23.07
CA MET A 151 -5.67 -2.57 23.12
C MET A 151 -4.50 -1.99 23.94
N GLU A 152 -3.60 -2.83 24.43
CA GLU A 152 -2.43 -2.39 25.21
C GLU A 152 -1.25 -1.95 24.32
N VAL A 153 -1.19 -2.45 23.09
CA VAL A 153 -0.11 -2.21 22.15
C VAL A 153 -0.66 -2.04 20.75
N ALA A 154 -0.12 -1.10 19.99
CA ALA A 154 -0.39 -0.97 18.55
C ALA A 154 0.92 -0.90 17.76
N ASN A 155 0.90 -1.34 16.51
CA ASN A 155 1.98 -1.07 15.55
C ASN A 155 1.75 0.30 14.87
N ALA A 156 2.73 0.75 14.10
CA ALA A 156 2.61 2.01 13.38
C ALA A 156 1.64 1.90 12.18
N SER A 157 1.81 0.87 11.35
CA SER A 157 0.92 0.62 10.20
C SER A 157 1.20 -0.73 9.54
N LEU A 158 0.22 -1.20 8.78
CA LEU A 158 0.36 -2.26 7.78
C LEU A 158 -0.13 -1.73 6.43
N LEU A 159 -0.04 -2.52 5.37
CA LEU A 159 -0.38 -2.09 4.01
C LEU A 159 -1.86 -1.69 3.92
N ASP A 160 -2.76 -2.56 4.37
CA ASP A 160 -4.21 -2.38 4.37
C ASP A 160 -4.90 -3.30 5.40
N GLU A 161 -6.21 -3.16 5.56
CA GLU A 161 -7.01 -3.97 6.49
C GLU A 161 -6.94 -5.46 6.17
N ALA A 162 -7.03 -5.84 4.90
CA ALA A 162 -7.02 -7.24 4.50
C ALA A 162 -5.67 -7.90 4.78
N THR A 163 -4.57 -7.20 4.51
CA THR A 163 -3.22 -7.63 4.89
C THR A 163 -3.07 -7.71 6.39
N ALA A 164 -3.60 -6.73 7.14
CA ALA A 164 -3.57 -6.75 8.60
C ALA A 164 -4.30 -7.99 9.16
N ALA A 165 -5.45 -8.36 8.60
CA ALA A 165 -6.17 -9.57 8.98
C ALA A 165 -5.36 -10.85 8.70
N ALA A 166 -4.68 -10.93 7.55
CA ALA A 166 -3.82 -12.06 7.21
C ALA A 166 -2.56 -12.13 8.09
N GLU A 167 -1.99 -10.99 8.47
CA GLU A 167 -0.89 -10.93 9.44
C GLU A 167 -1.38 -11.36 10.85
N ALA A 168 -2.57 -10.91 11.26
CA ALA A 168 -3.19 -11.34 12.52
C ALA A 168 -3.37 -12.87 12.56
N MET A 169 -3.86 -13.49 11.47
CA MET A 169 -3.97 -14.95 11.37
C MET A 169 -2.64 -15.64 11.67
N THR A 170 -1.55 -15.18 11.06
CA THR A 170 -0.22 -15.79 11.23
C THR A 170 0.37 -15.51 12.62
N MET A 171 0.14 -14.32 13.16
CA MET A 171 0.57 -13.94 14.50
C MET A 171 -0.16 -14.79 15.55
N LEU A 172 -1.47 -14.94 15.43
CA LEU A 172 -2.29 -15.75 16.35
C LEU A 172 -1.89 -17.23 16.28
N ARG A 173 -1.52 -17.75 15.10
CA ARG A 173 -0.98 -19.11 14.96
C ARG A 173 0.25 -19.33 15.83
N ARG A 174 1.15 -18.36 15.88
CA ARG A 174 2.40 -18.41 16.67
C ARG A 174 2.14 -18.21 18.16
N ALA A 175 1.18 -17.36 18.51
CA ALA A 175 0.84 -17.03 19.89
C ALA A 175 -0.10 -18.08 20.54
N SER A 176 -0.80 -18.89 19.75
CA SER A 176 -1.72 -19.90 20.27
C SER A 176 -1.00 -21.12 20.82
N THR A 177 -1.47 -21.64 21.91
CA THR A 177 -1.07 -22.96 22.45
C THR A 177 -1.87 -24.12 21.85
N SER A 178 -2.95 -23.82 21.12
CA SER A 178 -3.77 -24.81 20.43
C SER A 178 -2.99 -25.56 19.36
N LYS A 179 -3.23 -26.86 19.25
CA LYS A 179 -2.68 -27.69 18.18
C LYS A 179 -3.61 -27.82 16.97
N ALA A 180 -4.81 -27.22 17.05
CA ALA A 180 -5.75 -27.20 15.94
C ALA A 180 -5.10 -26.49 14.71
N PRO A 181 -5.26 -27.03 13.50
CA PRO A 181 -4.59 -26.48 12.32
C PRO A 181 -5.30 -25.28 11.71
N GLY A 182 -6.62 -25.16 11.90
CA GLY A 182 -7.50 -24.29 11.14
C GLY A 182 -7.61 -22.88 11.70
N TYR A 183 -7.98 -21.95 10.80
CA TYR A 183 -8.38 -20.59 11.13
C TYR A 183 -9.81 -20.35 10.66
N PHE A 184 -10.67 -19.85 11.53
CA PHE A 184 -12.05 -19.54 11.21
C PHE A 184 -12.20 -18.07 10.80
N VAL A 185 -13.02 -17.80 9.78
CA VAL A 185 -13.39 -16.45 9.36
C VAL A 185 -14.89 -16.35 9.31
N GLU A 186 -15.44 -15.40 10.04
CA GLU A 186 -16.87 -15.16 10.04
C GLU A 186 -17.36 -14.74 8.65
N ALA A 187 -18.50 -15.28 8.22
CA ALA A 187 -19.06 -15.05 6.88
C ALA A 187 -19.42 -13.57 6.61
N GLY A 188 -19.68 -12.79 7.66
CA GLY A 188 -19.90 -11.34 7.56
C GLY A 188 -18.63 -10.51 7.34
N THR A 189 -17.45 -11.12 7.33
CA THR A 189 -16.19 -10.44 7.01
C THR A 189 -16.19 -9.90 5.57
N HIS A 190 -15.56 -8.77 5.34
CA HIS A 190 -15.48 -8.16 4.01
C HIS A 190 -14.85 -9.12 2.99
N PRO A 191 -15.43 -9.25 1.77
CA PRO A 191 -14.99 -10.23 0.77
C PRO A 191 -13.49 -10.15 0.44
N GLN A 192 -12.96 -8.94 0.29
CA GLN A 192 -11.53 -8.73 0.02
C GLN A 192 -10.65 -9.18 1.18
N VAL A 193 -11.10 -9.05 2.42
CA VAL A 193 -10.39 -9.53 3.61
C VAL A 193 -10.33 -11.05 3.61
N ILE A 194 -11.45 -11.71 3.32
CA ILE A 194 -11.53 -13.18 3.19
C ILE A 194 -10.53 -13.69 2.14
N GLU A 195 -10.49 -13.05 0.96
CA GLU A 195 -9.62 -13.50 -0.13
C GLU A 195 -8.12 -13.31 0.17
N VAL A 196 -7.73 -12.23 0.85
CA VAL A 196 -6.33 -12.04 1.27
C VAL A 196 -5.94 -13.03 2.36
N ILE A 197 -6.81 -13.29 3.35
CA ILE A 197 -6.59 -14.35 4.35
C ILE A 197 -6.38 -15.71 3.66
N ARG A 198 -7.27 -16.09 2.73
CA ARG A 198 -7.17 -17.35 1.97
C ARG A 198 -5.87 -17.44 1.16
N THR A 199 -5.50 -16.36 0.49
CA THR A 199 -4.27 -16.28 -0.31
C THR A 199 -3.04 -16.50 0.54
N ARG A 200 -2.94 -15.85 1.69
CA ARG A 200 -1.83 -16.01 2.63
C ARG A 200 -1.82 -17.41 3.26
N ALA A 201 -2.98 -17.89 3.68
CA ALA A 201 -3.15 -19.18 4.33
C ALA A 201 -2.74 -20.36 3.43
N ARG A 202 -3.05 -20.27 2.13
CA ARG A 202 -2.74 -21.33 1.13
C ARG A 202 -1.26 -21.72 1.14
N TRP A 203 -0.36 -20.74 1.15
CA TRP A 203 1.08 -21.00 1.09
C TRP A 203 1.69 -21.36 2.44
N LEU A 204 0.93 -21.20 3.53
CA LEU A 204 1.28 -21.60 4.89
C LEU A 204 0.58 -22.89 5.30
N GLU A 205 -0.15 -23.51 4.38
CA GLU A 205 -0.93 -24.73 4.61
C GLU A 205 -1.88 -24.63 5.82
N ILE A 206 -2.48 -23.44 6.01
CA ILE A 206 -3.47 -23.18 7.06
C ILE A 206 -4.87 -23.40 6.47
N PRO A 207 -5.65 -24.40 6.94
CA PRO A 207 -7.03 -24.56 6.53
C PRO A 207 -7.88 -23.37 7.00
N VAL A 208 -8.54 -22.67 6.06
CA VAL A 208 -9.45 -21.55 6.35
C VAL A 208 -10.89 -21.99 6.11
N THR A 209 -11.71 -21.86 7.13
CA THR A 209 -13.16 -22.09 7.04
C THR A 209 -13.89 -20.77 7.19
N VAL A 210 -14.75 -20.45 6.22
CA VAL A 210 -15.65 -19.29 6.29
C VAL A 210 -17.05 -19.77 6.63
N GLY A 211 -17.67 -19.21 7.67
CA GLY A 211 -18.97 -19.65 8.14
C GLY A 211 -19.60 -18.75 9.20
N THR A 212 -20.73 -19.18 9.72
CA THR A 212 -21.39 -18.51 10.85
C THR A 212 -20.84 -19.02 12.18
N LEU A 213 -20.87 -18.18 13.22
CA LEU A 213 -20.37 -18.56 14.55
C LEU A 213 -21.10 -19.73 15.18
N ASP A 214 -22.37 -19.94 14.82
CA ASP A 214 -23.17 -21.06 15.34
C ASP A 214 -22.73 -22.41 14.75
N ALA A 215 -22.12 -22.40 13.56
CA ALA A 215 -21.63 -23.60 12.89
C ALA A 215 -20.16 -23.92 13.22
N LEU A 216 -19.50 -23.10 14.05
CA LEU A 216 -18.10 -23.25 14.39
C LEU A 216 -17.91 -24.41 15.38
N ASP A 217 -17.08 -25.41 14.98
CA ASP A 217 -16.54 -26.42 15.89
C ASP A 217 -15.19 -25.94 16.46
N PRO A 218 -15.14 -25.52 17.73
CA PRO A 218 -13.94 -24.92 18.30
C PRO A 218 -12.72 -25.84 18.29
N GLY A 219 -12.90 -27.16 18.30
CA GLY A 219 -11.80 -28.12 18.34
C GLY A 219 -10.92 -28.12 17.07
N THR A 220 -11.40 -27.52 16.00
CA THR A 220 -10.71 -27.52 14.69
C THR A 220 -9.86 -26.27 14.42
N PHE A 221 -10.02 -25.21 15.24
CA PHE A 221 -9.42 -23.92 14.98
C PHE A 221 -8.52 -23.43 16.12
N TYR A 222 -7.40 -22.79 15.79
CA TYR A 222 -6.56 -22.10 16.78
C TYR A 222 -6.96 -20.65 16.99
N GLY A 223 -7.73 -20.10 16.06
CA GLY A 223 -8.16 -18.71 16.12
C GLY A 223 -9.30 -18.40 15.16
N ALA A 224 -9.91 -17.25 15.36
CA ALA A 224 -11.03 -16.76 14.57
C ALA A 224 -10.88 -15.28 14.21
N HIS A 225 -11.40 -14.90 13.05
CA HIS A 225 -11.59 -13.51 12.63
C HIS A 225 -13.08 -13.17 12.62
N LEU A 226 -13.45 -12.13 13.34
CA LEU A 226 -14.81 -11.56 13.42
C LEU A 226 -14.78 -10.16 12.82
N GLN A 227 -15.90 -9.71 12.23
CA GLN A 227 -16.01 -8.38 11.62
C GLN A 227 -17.14 -7.59 12.28
N ASN A 228 -16.85 -6.37 12.76
CA ASN A 228 -17.84 -5.50 13.36
C ASN A 228 -17.51 -4.01 13.16
N PRO A 229 -18.32 -3.24 12.39
CA PRO A 229 -19.48 -3.67 11.60
C PRO A 229 -19.13 -4.69 10.52
N ASP A 230 -20.11 -5.56 10.18
CA ASP A 230 -19.92 -6.53 9.12
C ASP A 230 -20.15 -5.94 7.71
N THR A 231 -20.00 -6.76 6.67
CA THR A 231 -20.18 -6.35 5.26
C THR A 231 -21.57 -5.81 4.94
N GLU A 232 -22.59 -6.24 5.68
CA GLU A 232 -23.97 -5.76 5.52
C GLU A 232 -24.28 -4.57 6.43
N GLY A 233 -23.30 -4.09 7.20
CA GLY A 233 -23.43 -2.96 8.11
C GLY A 233 -24.08 -3.32 9.46
N ARG A 234 -24.17 -4.60 9.79
CA ARG A 234 -24.69 -5.03 11.11
C ARG A 234 -23.65 -4.70 12.18
N VAL A 235 -24.15 -4.18 13.30
CA VAL A 235 -23.37 -3.86 14.49
C VAL A 235 -23.83 -4.77 15.62
N ARG A 236 -22.89 -5.41 16.32
CA ARG A 236 -23.16 -6.36 17.38
C ARG A 236 -22.28 -6.11 18.60
N ASP A 237 -22.75 -6.51 19.78
CA ASP A 237 -21.86 -6.73 20.92
C ASP A 237 -21.24 -8.13 20.78
N LEU A 238 -19.92 -8.18 20.64
CA LEU A 238 -19.16 -9.42 20.47
C LEU A 238 -18.64 -9.99 21.79
N THR A 239 -18.92 -9.36 22.92
CA THR A 239 -18.36 -9.71 24.24
C THR A 239 -18.55 -11.19 24.56
N ASP A 240 -19.79 -11.71 24.44
CA ASP A 240 -20.11 -13.10 24.76
C ASP A 240 -19.52 -14.08 23.74
N ASP A 241 -19.53 -13.73 22.45
CA ASP A 241 -18.93 -14.53 21.40
C ASP A 241 -17.42 -14.67 21.59
N ILE A 242 -16.73 -13.56 21.86
CA ILE A 242 -15.29 -13.55 22.13
C ILE A 242 -14.97 -14.42 23.35
N ALA A 243 -15.70 -14.21 24.46
CA ALA A 243 -15.49 -14.98 25.69
C ALA A 243 -15.72 -16.49 25.46
N ARG A 244 -16.75 -16.87 24.70
CA ARG A 244 -17.04 -18.26 24.33
C ARG A 244 -15.93 -18.89 23.51
N LEU A 245 -15.42 -18.18 22.50
CA LEU A 245 -14.34 -18.66 21.64
C LEU A 245 -13.03 -18.81 22.43
N GLN A 246 -12.69 -17.85 23.27
CA GLN A 246 -11.50 -17.90 24.12
C GLN A 246 -11.57 -19.03 25.17
N ALA A 247 -12.74 -19.24 25.78
CA ALA A 247 -12.96 -20.35 26.70
C ALA A 247 -12.77 -21.71 26.01
N ALA A 248 -13.01 -21.77 24.70
CA ALA A 248 -12.76 -22.96 23.87
C ALA A 248 -11.30 -23.05 23.34
N GLY A 249 -10.42 -22.12 23.73
CA GLY A 249 -9.00 -22.13 23.39
C GLY A 249 -8.63 -21.41 22.10
N LEU A 250 -9.55 -20.70 21.46
CA LEU A 250 -9.27 -19.92 20.26
C LEU A 250 -8.72 -18.55 20.63
N LYS A 251 -7.89 -18.00 19.76
CA LYS A 251 -7.51 -16.59 19.77
C LYS A 251 -8.43 -15.80 18.81
N VAL A 252 -8.86 -14.61 19.22
CA VAL A 252 -9.85 -13.84 18.47
C VAL A 252 -9.28 -12.54 17.93
N CYS A 253 -9.35 -12.38 16.61
CA CYS A 253 -9.10 -11.13 15.90
C CYS A 253 -10.44 -10.47 15.55
N VAL A 254 -10.56 -9.16 15.76
CA VAL A 254 -11.73 -8.38 15.36
C VAL A 254 -11.32 -7.31 14.36
N GLY A 255 -11.94 -7.35 13.17
CA GLY A 255 -11.89 -6.26 12.19
C GLY A 255 -12.92 -5.20 12.54
N THR A 256 -12.51 -3.92 12.57
CA THR A 256 -13.42 -2.84 12.97
C THR A 256 -13.12 -1.53 12.22
N ASP A 257 -14.10 -0.62 12.22
CA ASP A 257 -13.98 0.73 11.69
C ASP A 257 -13.65 1.70 12.85
N PRO A 258 -12.70 2.64 12.69
CA PRO A 258 -12.39 3.64 13.71
C PRO A 258 -13.61 4.46 14.18
N LEU A 259 -14.60 4.71 13.32
CA LEU A 259 -15.85 5.36 13.73
C LEU A 259 -16.64 4.49 14.70
N ALA A 260 -16.70 3.19 14.46
CA ALA A 260 -17.32 2.25 15.39
C ALA A 260 -16.60 2.24 16.75
N ALA A 261 -15.26 2.33 16.75
CA ALA A 261 -14.47 2.40 17.98
C ALA A 261 -14.75 3.67 18.82
N VAL A 262 -15.17 4.77 18.17
CA VAL A 262 -15.58 6.02 18.87
C VAL A 262 -17.00 5.93 19.44
N LEU A 263 -17.90 5.23 18.72
CA LEU A 263 -19.34 5.23 19.07
C LEU A 263 -19.76 4.03 19.94
N LEU A 264 -19.00 2.96 19.88
CA LEU A 264 -19.31 1.69 20.53
C LEU A 264 -18.25 1.32 21.56
N LYS A 265 -18.55 0.34 22.41
CA LYS A 265 -17.54 -0.33 23.22
C LYS A 265 -16.46 -0.90 22.29
N SER A 266 -15.21 -0.50 22.51
CA SER A 266 -14.09 -0.91 21.63
C SER A 266 -13.92 -2.44 21.62
N ALA A 267 -13.38 -2.98 20.54
CA ALA A 267 -13.16 -4.42 20.41
C ALA A 267 -12.18 -4.97 21.46
N GLY A 268 -11.17 -4.20 21.86
CA GLY A 268 -10.28 -4.55 22.97
C GLY A 268 -11.02 -4.64 24.31
N ALA A 269 -11.92 -3.68 24.59
CA ALA A 269 -12.75 -3.73 25.81
C ALA A 269 -13.80 -4.86 25.79
N GLN A 270 -14.13 -5.39 24.62
CA GLN A 270 -14.95 -6.59 24.46
C GLN A 270 -14.14 -7.89 24.62
N GLY A 271 -12.81 -7.79 24.74
CA GLY A 271 -11.93 -8.93 25.01
C GLY A 271 -11.15 -9.47 23.81
N ALA A 272 -11.14 -8.79 22.65
CA ALA A 272 -10.39 -9.24 21.48
C ALA A 272 -8.88 -9.39 21.80
N ASP A 273 -8.24 -10.46 21.30
CA ASP A 273 -6.78 -10.65 21.39
C ASP A 273 -6.05 -9.74 20.40
N VAL A 274 -6.65 -9.46 19.25
CA VAL A 274 -6.12 -8.59 18.19
C VAL A 274 -7.26 -7.77 17.61
N VAL A 275 -6.98 -6.50 17.32
CA VAL A 275 -7.90 -5.61 16.60
C VAL A 275 -7.19 -5.11 15.36
N ILE A 276 -7.87 -5.17 14.23
CA ILE A 276 -7.39 -4.63 12.94
C ILE A 276 -8.44 -3.70 12.34
N GLY A 277 -8.04 -2.86 11.41
CA GLY A 277 -8.95 -1.98 10.69
C GLY A 277 -8.21 -1.09 9.70
N SER A 278 -8.96 -0.28 8.96
CA SER A 278 -8.41 0.68 8.01
C SER A 278 -8.33 2.08 8.61
N ALA A 279 -7.23 2.79 8.35
CA ALA A 279 -7.09 4.21 8.70
C ALA A 279 -7.85 5.15 7.75
N GLN A 280 -8.56 4.64 6.76
CA GLN A 280 -9.29 5.42 5.77
C GLN A 280 -10.25 6.44 6.40
N ARG A 281 -10.94 6.05 7.47
CA ARG A 281 -11.92 6.87 8.18
C ARG A 281 -11.33 8.19 8.73
N PHE A 282 -10.03 8.29 8.91
CA PHE A 282 -9.37 9.53 9.36
C PHE A 282 -9.30 10.62 8.27
N GLY A 283 -9.97 10.44 7.15
CA GLY A 283 -10.04 11.43 6.08
C GLY A 283 -9.16 11.12 4.87
N ILE A 284 -8.78 9.86 4.70
CA ILE A 284 -8.03 9.42 3.52
C ILE A 284 -9.03 9.12 2.40
N PRO A 285 -9.05 9.90 1.30
CA PRO A 285 -9.99 9.66 0.22
C PRO A 285 -9.68 8.36 -0.51
N LEU A 286 -10.70 7.78 -1.15
CA LEU A 286 -10.50 6.67 -2.08
C LEU A 286 -9.66 7.18 -3.26
N GLY A 287 -8.47 6.68 -3.35
CA GLY A 287 -7.50 6.96 -4.41
C GLY A 287 -6.64 5.72 -4.62
N PHE A 288 -5.86 5.67 -5.64
CA PHE A 288 -5.10 4.48 -6.02
C PHE A 288 -3.67 4.55 -5.51
#